data_8a0610bb1ecafae8cc5a8b2cd00bf8df
#
_entry.id   8a0610bb1ecafae8cc5a8b2cd00bf8df
#
_cell.length_a   1.000
_cell.length_b   1.000
_cell.length_c   1.000
_cell.angle_alpha   90.00
_cell.angle_beta   90.00
_cell.angle_gamma   90.00
#
_symmetry.space_group_name_H-M   'P 1'
#
loop_
_entity.id
_entity.type
_entity.pdbx_description
1 polymer ?
#
loop_
_entity_poly.entity_id
_entity_poly.type
_entity_poly.pdbx_seq_one_letter_code
_entity_poly.pdbx_strand_id
1 'polypeptide(L)'
;MKYPKLCPLTVAIVISGFSSFANAQLGQNLAVDIRSLSMGNAVTADPPGISAVHFNPAALAKIDGLQTDVQGILANFDIQREFSAPPGYNIFGYSDDPLVCNDGPEISANICTDFKDSVHGDVEYASLYVPILKKMVDLGAGYPLVAPTAGIAYKPPGSKVTFATAMYAPLVAGFGAENGNPGNYMGQQVAVERITYLSPSFGYQVNDHLSIGASIGMSYNAIALNTDLRFPNEMIGVLRMVDDVVCAPFKDNNDMITDLLLLGICNTKEGMNPFNKMGALQVSLEQSLSPSYNLGLLWEPTDDFGFGMVYQSAAKMRLKGKYMINNAKAPQQLVQGLNSSATGQILAAILGLPGYVPDTESGLVAMDLEYPAHFQAGIKYKIFPDLQLNFDVGWTDYSAWDKFKFEFDRQITLLKIAKLLSNDVTDNSLALPLKFTSPWSWGIGLEYSATDRLKLRAGYEPRASAIPNDKRNTMVPINNAQLFGLGVGYRFDADTDLDLSVGFLRSRDNIPACSSSLSNKCGVDNILLNPYSGLDVKTNTKVTVLGLSYRTKW
;
A
#
# COMPACT_ATOMS: atom_id res chain seq x y z
N MET A 1 52.40 9.87 18.34
CA MET A 1 51.82 10.21 17.02
C MET A 1 50.60 11.11 17.26
N LYS A 2 50.61 12.32 16.71
CA LYS A 2 49.51 13.29 16.89
C LYS A 2 48.39 12.96 15.87
N TYR A 3 47.22 12.62 16.38
CA TYR A 3 46.02 12.46 15.55
C TYR A 3 45.53 13.83 15.06
N PRO A 4 45.15 14.01 13.78
CA PRO A 4 44.55 15.24 13.31
C PRO A 4 43.12 15.35 13.90
N LYS A 5 42.83 16.46 14.58
CA LYS A 5 41.49 16.82 15.02
C LYS A 5 40.64 17.12 13.78
N LEU A 6 39.76 16.21 13.37
CA LEU A 6 38.74 16.50 12.38
C LEU A 6 37.77 17.55 12.96
N CYS A 7 37.64 18.65 12.23
CA CYS A 7 36.86 19.80 12.60
C CYS A 7 35.35 19.44 12.60
N PRO A 8 34.58 19.70 13.67
CA PRO A 8 33.14 19.36 13.74
C PRO A 8 32.29 20.07 12.66
N LEU A 9 32.84 21.07 11.98
CA LEU A 9 32.17 21.74 10.87
C LEU A 9 32.05 20.86 9.60
N THR A 10 32.97 19.91 9.40
CA THR A 10 32.99 19.07 8.19
C THR A 10 31.91 17.97 8.23
N VAL A 11 31.54 17.50 9.44
CA VAL A 11 30.48 16.52 9.63
C VAL A 11 29.09 17.16 9.43
N ALA A 12 28.92 18.43 9.84
CA ALA A 12 27.64 19.13 9.68
C ALA A 12 27.32 19.48 8.21
N ILE A 13 28.34 19.71 7.36
CA ILE A 13 28.14 20.03 5.94
C ILE A 13 27.80 18.79 5.12
N VAL A 14 28.28 17.60 5.51
CA VAL A 14 27.92 16.34 4.84
C VAL A 14 26.46 15.95 5.13
N ILE A 15 25.96 16.21 6.35
CA ILE A 15 24.57 15.89 6.73
C ILE A 15 23.57 16.83 6.06
N SER A 16 23.90 18.10 5.84
CA SER A 16 22.98 19.06 5.20
C SER A 16 22.88 18.90 3.67
N GLY A 17 23.84 18.23 3.02
CA GLY A 17 23.82 17.95 1.57
C GLY A 17 22.93 16.76 1.17
N PHE A 18 22.56 15.88 2.12
CA PHE A 18 21.75 14.69 1.86
C PHE A 18 20.24 14.87 2.04
N SER A 19 19.77 16.03 2.48
CA SER A 19 18.34 16.31 2.67
C SER A 19 17.52 16.31 1.36
N SER A 20 18.16 16.31 0.18
CA SER A 20 17.48 16.30 -1.11
C SER A 20 17.29 14.90 -1.73
N PHE A 21 17.82 13.83 -1.13
CA PHE A 21 17.82 12.48 -1.68
C PHE A 21 16.99 11.48 -0.86
N ALA A 22 16.03 11.93 -0.04
CA ALA A 22 15.19 11.06 0.74
C ALA A 22 13.99 10.59 -0.09
N ASN A 23 13.98 9.30 -0.53
CA ASN A 23 12.97 8.77 -1.42
C ASN A 23 12.57 7.32 -1.09
N ALA A 24 11.35 6.96 -1.35
CA ALA A 24 10.43 6.03 -0.74
C ALA A 24 10.72 4.52 -0.82
N GLN A 25 10.39 3.86 0.26
CA GLN A 25 9.90 2.47 0.25
C GLN A 25 8.52 2.45 0.91
N LEU A 26 7.49 1.97 0.21
CA LEU A 26 6.18 1.67 0.81
C LEU A 26 6.36 0.71 2.01
N GLY A 27 5.43 -0.06 2.43
CA GLY A 27 5.57 -1.01 3.57
C GLY A 27 6.59 -2.16 3.39
N GLN A 28 7.56 -2.07 2.47
CA GLN A 28 8.56 -3.12 2.22
C GLN A 28 9.54 -3.29 3.38
N ASN A 29 10.01 -4.53 3.56
CA ASN A 29 11.04 -4.93 4.53
C ASN A 29 10.71 -4.66 6.02
N LEU A 30 9.45 -4.35 6.35
CA LEU A 30 9.04 -4.18 7.75
C LEU A 30 8.89 -5.54 8.48
N ALA A 31 8.67 -6.62 7.72
CA ALA A 31 8.39 -7.94 8.25
C ALA A 31 9.35 -9.03 7.70
N VAL A 32 10.58 -8.68 7.34
CA VAL A 32 11.59 -9.62 6.86
C VAL A 32 12.50 -10.10 7.98
N ASP A 33 13.04 -9.17 8.75
CA ASP A 33 13.99 -9.47 9.83
C ASP A 33 13.98 -8.37 10.88
N ILE A 34 13.95 -8.76 12.15
CA ILE A 34 13.83 -7.83 13.26
C ILE A 34 15.13 -7.08 13.57
N ARG A 35 16.31 -7.72 13.36
CA ARG A 35 17.59 -7.02 13.54
C ARG A 35 17.74 -5.95 12.46
N SER A 36 17.37 -6.24 11.22
CA SER A 36 17.39 -5.24 10.14
C SER A 36 16.45 -4.08 10.43
N LEU A 37 15.25 -4.35 10.96
CA LEU A 37 14.31 -3.33 11.40
C LEU A 37 14.94 -2.39 12.45
N SER A 38 15.65 -2.95 13.44
CA SER A 38 16.32 -2.16 14.49
C SER A 38 17.49 -1.31 13.98
N MET A 39 18.05 -1.66 12.82
CA MET A 39 19.14 -0.97 12.14
C MET A 39 18.67 -0.01 11.02
N GLY A 40 17.35 0.29 10.93
CA GLY A 40 16.81 1.10 9.85
C GLY A 40 17.03 0.49 8.46
N ASN A 41 16.99 -0.84 8.36
CA ASN A 41 17.28 -1.65 7.16
C ASN A 41 18.67 -1.41 6.52
N ALA A 42 19.58 -0.74 7.23
CA ALA A 42 20.96 -0.53 6.81
C ALA A 42 21.82 -1.77 7.13
N VAL A 43 21.64 -2.86 6.39
CA VAL A 43 22.27 -4.16 6.67
C VAL A 43 22.89 -4.84 5.45
N THR A 44 23.02 -4.16 4.31
CA THR A 44 23.52 -4.79 3.07
C THR A 44 24.97 -5.28 3.18
N ALA A 45 25.80 -4.59 3.98
CA ALA A 45 27.18 -5.02 4.28
C ALA A 45 27.29 -5.92 5.52
N ASP A 46 26.20 -6.07 6.31
CA ASP A 46 26.17 -6.91 7.52
C ASP A 46 24.76 -7.49 7.75
N PRO A 47 24.22 -8.26 6.78
CA PRO A 47 22.87 -8.80 6.91
C PRO A 47 22.80 -9.85 8.04
N PRO A 48 21.65 -9.91 8.75
CA PRO A 48 21.49 -10.79 9.89
C PRO A 48 21.32 -12.25 9.46
N GLY A 49 22.30 -13.11 9.80
CA GLY A 49 22.20 -14.56 9.68
C GLY A 49 21.56 -15.07 8.38
N ILE A 50 20.51 -15.87 8.51
CA ILE A 50 19.82 -16.51 7.38
C ILE A 50 18.98 -15.50 6.58
N SER A 51 18.55 -14.38 7.17
CA SER A 51 17.86 -13.30 6.45
C SER A 51 18.74 -12.65 5.36
N ALA A 52 20.03 -12.96 5.33
CA ALA A 52 20.93 -12.66 4.21
C ALA A 52 20.40 -13.17 2.87
N VAL A 53 19.59 -14.24 2.81
CA VAL A 53 18.92 -14.71 1.57
C VAL A 53 18.14 -13.60 0.87
N HIS A 54 17.63 -12.63 1.63
CA HIS A 54 16.91 -11.47 1.12
C HIS A 54 17.80 -10.23 0.99
N PHE A 55 18.53 -9.86 2.07
CA PHE A 55 19.26 -8.60 2.12
C PHE A 55 20.59 -8.59 1.37
N ASN A 56 21.34 -9.70 1.39
CA ASN A 56 22.56 -9.89 0.58
C ASN A 56 23.03 -11.35 0.70
N PRO A 57 22.72 -12.24 -0.26
CA PRO A 57 23.05 -13.65 -0.17
C PRO A 57 24.57 -13.96 -0.12
N ALA A 58 25.43 -13.02 -0.48
CA ALA A 58 26.88 -13.19 -0.32
C ALA A 58 27.30 -13.41 1.14
N ALA A 59 26.57 -12.81 2.09
CA ALA A 59 26.90 -12.93 3.52
C ALA A 59 26.56 -14.32 4.10
N LEU A 60 25.81 -15.16 3.39
CA LEU A 60 25.63 -16.57 3.77
C LEU A 60 26.97 -17.30 3.88
N ALA A 61 28.00 -16.91 3.11
CA ALA A 61 29.34 -17.49 3.16
C ALA A 61 29.99 -17.41 4.57
N LYS A 62 29.51 -16.49 5.43
CA LYS A 62 29.97 -16.31 6.81
C LYS A 62 29.33 -17.27 7.83
N ILE A 63 28.27 -17.94 7.45
CA ILE A 63 27.59 -18.91 8.32
C ILE A 63 28.41 -20.19 8.35
N ASP A 64 28.71 -20.68 9.53
CA ASP A 64 29.42 -21.95 9.75
C ASP A 64 28.49 -23.01 10.34
N GLY A 65 28.66 -24.26 9.88
CA GLY A 65 27.88 -25.41 10.35
C GLY A 65 26.40 -25.33 9.94
N LEU A 66 25.56 -25.90 10.78
CA LEU A 66 24.11 -25.85 10.66
C LEU A 66 23.55 -24.70 11.52
N GLN A 67 22.74 -23.85 10.96
CA GLN A 67 22.06 -22.76 11.67
C GLN A 67 20.59 -22.74 11.35
N THR A 68 19.76 -22.50 12.36
CA THR A 68 18.33 -22.24 12.23
C THR A 68 17.96 -20.88 12.82
N ASP A 69 16.97 -20.22 12.26
CA ASP A 69 16.44 -18.93 12.70
C ASP A 69 14.91 -18.95 12.60
N VAL A 70 14.24 -18.55 13.68
CA VAL A 70 12.78 -18.41 13.73
C VAL A 70 12.44 -17.06 14.35
N GLN A 71 11.58 -16.31 13.70
CA GLN A 71 11.17 -14.99 14.16
C GLN A 71 9.64 -14.85 14.14
N GLY A 72 9.12 -14.15 15.13
CA GLY A 72 7.74 -13.70 15.19
C GLY A 72 7.69 -12.18 15.09
N ILE A 73 6.96 -11.67 14.13
CA ILE A 73 6.81 -10.23 13.89
C ILE A 73 5.33 -9.85 14.03
N LEU A 74 5.06 -8.82 14.82
CA LEU A 74 3.74 -8.28 15.08
C LEU A 74 3.70 -6.84 14.60
N ALA A 75 2.71 -6.48 13.76
CA ALA A 75 2.54 -5.11 13.28
C ALA A 75 1.14 -4.57 13.63
N ASN A 76 1.11 -3.39 14.24
CA ASN A 76 -0.10 -2.65 14.52
C ASN A 76 -0.15 -1.38 13.67
N PHE A 77 -1.31 -1.12 13.05
CA PHE A 77 -1.57 0.02 12.18
C PHE A 77 -2.55 0.97 12.88
N ASP A 78 -2.14 2.23 13.05
CA ASP A 78 -3.00 3.36 13.45
C ASP A 78 -3.04 4.32 12.26
N ILE A 79 -4.13 4.29 11.51
CA ILE A 79 -4.31 5.09 10.30
C ILE A 79 -5.54 5.98 10.50
N GLN A 80 -5.31 7.28 10.64
CA GLN A 80 -6.32 8.30 10.79
C GLN A 80 -6.52 9.00 9.46
N ARG A 81 -7.79 9.18 9.06
CA ARG A 81 -8.20 9.87 7.84
C ARG A 81 -9.21 10.96 8.22
N GLU A 82 -8.90 12.18 7.83
CA GLU A 82 -9.76 13.35 8.06
C GLU A 82 -10.18 13.95 6.73
N PHE A 83 -11.46 14.23 6.59
CA PHE A 83 -12.06 14.86 5.42
C PHE A 83 -12.72 16.15 5.86
N SER A 84 -12.44 17.28 5.17
CA SER A 84 -13.02 18.59 5.49
C SER A 84 -13.32 19.39 4.23
N ALA A 85 -14.39 20.16 4.26
CA ALA A 85 -14.69 21.11 3.20
C ALA A 85 -13.81 22.37 3.40
N PRO A 86 -13.04 22.80 2.39
CA PRO A 86 -12.26 24.02 2.51
C PRO A 86 -13.18 25.26 2.53
N PRO A 87 -12.71 26.40 3.07
CA PRO A 87 -13.43 27.65 3.00
C PRO A 87 -13.80 28.01 1.55
N GLY A 88 -15.07 28.32 1.31
CA GLY A 88 -15.55 28.61 -0.04
C GLY A 88 -15.81 27.37 -0.89
N TYR A 89 -15.91 26.19 -0.28
CA TYR A 89 -16.30 24.97 -0.96
C TYR A 89 -17.59 25.20 -1.75
N ASN A 90 -17.53 24.92 -3.05
CA ASN A 90 -18.67 25.08 -3.94
C ASN A 90 -18.50 24.17 -5.16
N ILE A 91 -19.42 23.23 -5.33
CA ILE A 91 -19.49 22.35 -6.49
C ILE A 91 -20.81 22.57 -7.19
N PHE A 92 -20.77 23.20 -8.38
CA PHE A 92 -21.95 23.56 -9.17
C PHE A 92 -23.05 24.33 -8.39
N GLY A 93 -22.64 25.28 -7.52
CA GLY A 93 -23.54 26.06 -6.69
C GLY A 93 -23.92 25.44 -5.34
N TYR A 94 -23.47 24.22 -5.06
CA TYR A 94 -23.68 23.56 -3.77
C TYR A 94 -22.47 23.79 -2.86
N SER A 95 -22.72 24.35 -1.68
CA SER A 95 -21.70 24.68 -0.68
C SER A 95 -21.53 23.59 0.37
N ASP A 96 -22.26 22.49 0.25
CA ASP A 96 -22.35 21.41 1.23
C ASP A 96 -21.97 20.05 0.63
N ASP A 97 -21.09 19.31 1.32
CA ASP A 97 -20.82 17.91 1.02
C ASP A 97 -21.44 17.03 2.10
N PRO A 98 -22.31 16.06 1.72
CA PRO A 98 -22.96 15.18 2.69
C PRO A 98 -21.98 14.31 3.51
N LEU A 99 -20.74 14.12 3.04
CA LEU A 99 -19.73 13.40 3.83
C LEU A 99 -19.37 14.14 5.12
N VAL A 100 -19.39 15.47 5.11
CA VAL A 100 -19.10 16.35 6.26
C VAL A 100 -20.35 16.82 6.98
N CYS A 101 -21.42 16.04 6.92
CA CYS A 101 -22.70 16.32 7.57
C CYS A 101 -22.89 15.52 8.86
N ASN A 102 -23.45 16.17 9.90
CA ASN A 102 -23.74 15.51 11.17
C ASN A 102 -24.85 14.48 11.10
N ASP A 103 -25.79 14.66 10.18
CA ASP A 103 -26.98 13.80 10.09
C ASP A 103 -26.69 12.41 9.55
N GLY A 104 -25.41 12.12 9.24
CA GLY A 104 -24.92 10.83 8.75
C GLY A 104 -25.18 10.57 7.26
N PRO A 105 -24.77 9.42 6.73
CA PRO A 105 -24.90 9.09 5.31
C PRO A 105 -26.34 8.78 4.85
N GLU A 106 -27.30 8.73 5.74
CA GLU A 106 -28.71 8.46 5.45
C GLU A 106 -29.56 9.74 5.31
N ILE A 107 -29.03 10.77 4.67
CA ILE A 107 -29.79 12.00 4.49
C ILE A 107 -30.90 11.78 3.48
N SER A 108 -32.13 11.92 3.93
CA SER A 108 -33.29 12.07 3.07
C SER A 108 -33.14 13.38 2.27
N ALA A 109 -32.94 13.21 1.03
CA ALA A 109 -33.12 14.08 -0.12
C ALA A 109 -32.69 15.53 -0.10
N ASN A 110 -32.60 16.32 0.94
CA ASN A 110 -32.55 17.72 0.70
C ASN A 110 -31.61 18.63 1.44
N ILE A 111 -31.07 18.35 2.60
CA ILE A 111 -30.24 19.40 3.21
C ILE A 111 -29.46 18.83 4.39
N CYS A 112 -28.15 18.96 4.35
CA CYS A 112 -27.36 18.93 5.56
C CYS A 112 -27.69 20.19 6.39
N THR A 113 -28.29 20.02 7.55
CA THR A 113 -28.65 21.12 8.43
C THR A 113 -27.59 21.44 9.46
N ASP A 114 -26.64 20.53 9.68
CA ASP A 114 -25.58 20.66 10.66
C ASP A 114 -24.24 20.15 10.10
N PHE A 115 -23.42 21.08 9.60
CA PHE A 115 -22.08 20.78 9.07
C PHE A 115 -21.05 20.65 10.19
N LYS A 116 -20.19 19.61 10.03
CA LYS A 116 -18.96 19.51 10.80
C LYS A 116 -17.82 20.20 10.06
N ASP A 117 -16.89 20.76 10.82
CA ASP A 117 -15.63 21.25 10.24
C ASP A 117 -14.84 20.12 9.57
N SER A 118 -14.93 18.91 10.12
CA SER A 118 -14.32 17.70 9.55
C SER A 118 -15.00 16.43 10.03
N VAL A 119 -14.83 15.35 9.27
CA VAL A 119 -15.21 13.98 9.67
C VAL A 119 -14.01 13.07 9.60
N HIS A 120 -14.01 12.04 10.45
CA HIS A 120 -12.95 11.05 10.55
C HIS A 120 -13.39 9.73 9.94
N GLY A 121 -12.48 9.14 9.16
CA GLY A 121 -12.66 7.82 8.55
C GLY A 121 -11.51 6.90 8.95
N ASP A 122 -11.28 6.73 10.24
CA ASP A 122 -10.12 6.03 10.78
C ASP A 122 -10.20 4.53 10.49
N VAL A 123 -9.03 3.90 10.37
CA VAL A 123 -8.90 2.44 10.28
C VAL A 123 -9.13 1.84 11.66
N GLU A 124 -9.88 0.76 11.72
CA GLU A 124 -10.37 0.20 12.98
C GLU A 124 -9.73 -1.14 13.31
N TYR A 125 -9.28 -1.90 12.29
CA TYR A 125 -8.71 -3.24 12.48
C TYR A 125 -7.68 -3.59 11.41
N ALA A 126 -6.81 -4.56 11.71
CA ALA A 126 -5.94 -5.18 10.74
C ALA A 126 -6.69 -6.24 9.93
N SER A 127 -6.41 -6.33 8.64
CA SER A 127 -6.97 -7.32 7.71
C SER A 127 -5.87 -8.15 7.08
N LEU A 128 -6.18 -9.41 6.78
CA LEU A 128 -5.27 -10.32 6.09
C LEU A 128 -6.06 -11.09 5.02
N TYR A 129 -5.48 -11.29 3.85
CA TYR A 129 -6.03 -12.22 2.88
C TYR A 129 -5.54 -13.64 3.20
N VAL A 130 -6.48 -14.56 3.44
CA VAL A 130 -6.15 -15.94 3.79
C VAL A 130 -6.33 -16.84 2.56
N PRO A 131 -5.22 -17.34 1.95
CA PRO A 131 -5.26 -18.09 0.69
C PRO A 131 -6.15 -19.34 0.74
N ILE A 132 -6.12 -20.07 1.85
CA ILE A 132 -6.92 -21.29 2.05
C ILE A 132 -8.42 -20.97 2.05
N LEU A 133 -8.80 -19.84 2.64
CA LEU A 133 -10.20 -19.39 2.73
C LEU A 133 -10.62 -18.58 1.50
N LYS A 134 -9.66 -18.13 0.69
CA LYS A 134 -9.84 -17.23 -0.48
C LYS A 134 -10.67 -15.98 -0.17
N LYS A 135 -10.44 -15.42 1.00
CA LYS A 135 -11.13 -14.20 1.48
C LYS A 135 -10.24 -13.39 2.41
N MET A 136 -10.59 -12.11 2.54
CA MET A 136 -10.07 -11.26 3.61
C MET A 136 -10.67 -11.69 4.94
N VAL A 137 -9.85 -11.66 5.98
CA VAL A 137 -10.23 -11.93 7.36
C VAL A 137 -9.90 -10.68 8.16
N ASP A 138 -10.89 -10.22 8.88
CA ASP A 138 -10.79 -9.20 9.88
C ASP A 138 -10.20 -9.81 11.15
N LEU A 139 -9.12 -9.25 11.66
CA LEU A 139 -8.47 -9.72 12.88
C LEU A 139 -9.09 -9.14 14.14
N GLY A 140 -10.03 -8.20 14.00
CA GLY A 140 -10.66 -7.47 15.09
C GLY A 140 -9.85 -6.26 15.58
N ALA A 141 -10.54 -5.35 16.25
CA ALA A 141 -9.94 -4.13 16.76
C ALA A 141 -8.83 -4.43 17.79
N GLY A 142 -7.68 -3.80 17.60
CA GLY A 142 -6.53 -3.93 18.51
C GLY A 142 -5.68 -5.19 18.32
N TYR A 143 -6.06 -6.14 17.46
CA TYR A 143 -5.21 -7.28 17.17
C TYR A 143 -4.16 -6.94 16.12
N PRO A 144 -2.86 -7.27 16.36
CA PRO A 144 -1.79 -7.01 15.42
C PRO A 144 -1.82 -7.99 14.24
N LEU A 145 -1.31 -7.56 13.11
CA LEU A 145 -0.95 -8.45 12.01
C LEU A 145 0.28 -9.27 12.40
N VAL A 146 0.26 -10.56 12.12
CA VAL A 146 1.34 -11.51 12.49
C VAL A 146 2.05 -12.00 11.24
N ALA A 147 3.36 -11.87 11.19
CA ALA A 147 4.22 -12.39 10.12
C ALA A 147 5.33 -13.28 10.71
N PRO A 148 5.19 -14.61 10.65
CA PRO A 148 6.28 -15.51 11.03
C PRO A 148 7.34 -15.55 9.92
N THR A 149 8.63 -15.60 10.32
CA THR A 149 9.74 -15.90 9.42
C THR A 149 10.55 -17.07 9.98
N ALA A 150 11.10 -17.90 9.10
CA ALA A 150 11.95 -19.02 9.49
C ALA A 150 12.96 -19.34 8.39
N GLY A 151 14.12 -19.83 8.80
CA GLY A 151 15.15 -20.23 7.86
C GLY A 151 16.10 -21.27 8.41
N ILE A 152 16.81 -21.90 7.48
CA ILE A 152 17.86 -22.87 7.74
C ILE A 152 19.04 -22.63 6.80
N ALA A 153 20.24 -22.73 7.30
CA ALA A 153 21.47 -22.64 6.52
C ALA A 153 22.45 -23.75 6.93
N TYR A 154 23.21 -24.24 5.96
CA TYR A 154 24.19 -25.28 6.18
C TYR A 154 25.45 -25.04 5.35
N LYS A 155 26.60 -25.01 6.02
CA LYS A 155 27.94 -25.01 5.41
C LYS A 155 28.62 -26.31 5.70
N PRO A 156 28.88 -27.18 4.70
CA PRO A 156 29.63 -28.41 4.90
C PRO A 156 31.05 -28.14 5.45
N PRO A 157 31.57 -29.01 6.31
CA PRO A 157 32.92 -28.85 6.82
C PRO A 157 33.97 -28.72 5.70
N GLY A 158 34.83 -27.70 5.78
CA GLY A 158 35.88 -27.41 4.78
C GLY A 158 35.35 -26.82 3.47
N SER A 159 34.04 -26.59 3.34
CA SER A 159 33.42 -25.97 2.14
C SER A 159 33.56 -24.45 2.16
N LYS A 160 33.73 -23.87 0.96
CA LYS A 160 33.59 -22.44 0.72
C LYS A 160 32.15 -22.04 0.37
N VAL A 161 31.24 -23.01 0.29
CA VAL A 161 29.83 -22.81 -0.07
C VAL A 161 28.94 -23.07 1.13
N THR A 162 28.03 -22.12 1.40
CA THR A 162 26.93 -22.27 2.33
C THR A 162 25.63 -22.33 1.56
N PHE A 163 24.76 -23.29 1.84
CA PHE A 163 23.41 -23.39 1.31
C PHE A 163 22.42 -22.89 2.35
N ALA A 164 21.36 -22.22 1.90
CA ALA A 164 20.31 -21.74 2.79
C ALA A 164 18.95 -21.72 2.09
N THR A 165 17.90 -21.69 2.91
CA THR A 165 16.56 -21.33 2.49
C THR A 165 15.83 -20.65 3.63
N ALA A 166 14.90 -19.76 3.32
CA ALA A 166 14.06 -19.09 4.30
C ALA A 166 12.65 -18.83 3.77
N MET A 167 11.72 -18.69 4.70
CA MET A 167 10.39 -18.15 4.49
C MET A 167 10.33 -16.77 5.16
N TYR A 168 9.86 -15.74 4.45
CA TYR A 168 9.75 -14.36 4.93
C TYR A 168 8.71 -13.59 4.11
N ALA A 169 8.28 -12.43 4.62
CA ALA A 169 7.29 -11.59 3.98
C ALA A 169 7.87 -10.21 3.60
N PRO A 170 8.32 -10.02 2.34
CA PRO A 170 8.85 -8.73 1.89
C PRO A 170 7.82 -7.60 1.93
N LEU A 171 6.54 -7.93 1.76
CA LEU A 171 5.43 -7.00 1.82
C LEU A 171 4.21 -7.68 2.43
N VAL A 172 3.75 -7.18 3.56
CA VAL A 172 2.46 -7.52 4.17
C VAL A 172 1.88 -6.24 4.75
N ALA A 173 0.72 -5.87 4.24
CA ALA A 173 -0.07 -4.76 4.76
C ALA A 173 -1.54 -5.08 4.56
N GLY A 174 -2.34 -4.82 5.59
CA GLY A 174 -3.78 -4.99 5.48
C GLY A 174 -4.49 -4.31 6.64
N PHE A 175 -5.54 -3.61 6.30
CA PHE A 175 -6.35 -2.85 7.23
C PHE A 175 -7.80 -2.75 6.75
N GLY A 176 -8.67 -2.39 7.66
CA GLY A 176 -10.07 -2.18 7.35
C GLY A 176 -10.79 -1.27 8.35
N ALA A 177 -11.98 -0.87 7.96
CA ALA A 177 -12.91 -0.10 8.75
C ALA A 177 -14.33 -0.66 8.64
N GLU A 178 -15.17 -0.33 9.60
CA GLU A 178 -16.55 -0.79 9.63
C GLU A 178 -17.43 -0.13 8.55
N ASN A 179 -18.62 -0.67 8.37
CA ASN A 179 -19.60 -0.12 7.44
C ASN A 179 -19.99 1.30 7.84
N GLY A 180 -20.16 2.18 6.84
CA GLY A 180 -20.53 3.58 7.07
C GLY A 180 -19.37 4.51 7.41
N ASN A 181 -18.14 3.99 7.52
CA ASN A 181 -16.96 4.82 7.73
C ASN A 181 -16.70 5.72 6.50
N PRO A 182 -16.48 7.04 6.68
CA PRO A 182 -16.22 7.97 5.57
C PRO A 182 -15.04 7.60 4.68
N GLY A 183 -14.06 6.86 5.20
CA GLY A 183 -12.91 6.36 4.45
C GLY A 183 -13.20 5.21 3.49
N ASN A 184 -14.38 4.59 3.54
CA ASN A 184 -14.70 3.36 2.81
C ASN A 184 -14.74 3.52 1.29
N TYR A 185 -14.91 4.73 0.78
CA TYR A 185 -14.98 5.02 -0.65
C TYR A 185 -13.64 4.92 -1.40
N MET A 186 -12.55 4.72 -0.66
CA MET A 186 -11.23 4.39 -1.22
C MET A 186 -10.56 3.23 -0.46
N GLY A 187 -11.32 2.26 -0.05
CA GLY A 187 -10.84 1.07 0.64
C GLY A 187 -11.43 0.93 2.04
N GLN A 188 -12.54 0.20 2.11
CA GLN A 188 -13.11 -0.28 3.36
C GLN A 188 -12.20 -1.33 3.98
N GLN A 189 -11.77 -2.30 3.18
CA GLN A 189 -10.74 -3.28 3.51
C GLN A 189 -9.72 -3.36 2.39
N VAL A 190 -8.46 -3.36 2.73
CA VAL A 190 -7.33 -3.51 1.80
C VAL A 190 -6.38 -4.53 2.38
N ALA A 191 -5.92 -5.48 1.55
CA ALA A 191 -4.83 -6.37 1.88
C ALA A 191 -3.90 -6.52 0.68
N VAL A 192 -2.60 -6.38 0.91
CA VAL A 192 -1.55 -6.58 -0.09
C VAL A 192 -0.46 -7.44 0.54
N GLU A 193 -0.16 -8.56 -0.09
CA GLU A 193 0.74 -9.56 0.45
C GLU A 193 1.70 -10.08 -0.61
N ARG A 194 2.96 -10.15 -0.23
CA ARG A 194 3.99 -10.94 -0.89
C ARG A 194 4.71 -11.76 0.16
N ILE A 195 4.56 -13.08 0.09
CA ILE A 195 5.17 -14.03 1.03
C ILE A 195 6.08 -14.95 0.23
N THR A 196 7.38 -14.87 0.45
CA THR A 196 8.36 -15.81 -0.07
C THR A 196 8.37 -17.03 0.84
N TYR A 197 7.78 -18.13 0.38
CA TYR A 197 7.62 -19.36 1.16
C TYR A 197 8.78 -20.34 1.00
N LEU A 198 9.64 -20.13 0.00
CA LEU A 198 10.85 -20.90 -0.25
C LEU A 198 11.88 -20.03 -0.97
N SER A 199 13.13 -20.05 -0.52
CA SER A 199 14.22 -19.26 -1.13
C SER A 199 15.54 -20.04 -1.17
N PRO A 200 15.67 -21.10 -2.00
CA PRO A 200 16.93 -21.78 -2.19
C PRO A 200 18.04 -20.78 -2.55
N SER A 201 19.10 -20.80 -1.79
CA SER A 201 20.16 -19.79 -1.81
C SER A 201 21.53 -20.42 -1.59
N PHE A 202 22.57 -19.74 -2.08
CA PHE A 202 23.93 -20.07 -1.73
C PHE A 202 24.78 -18.81 -1.55
N GLY A 203 25.76 -18.91 -0.65
CA GLY A 203 26.88 -17.97 -0.51
C GLY A 203 28.19 -18.69 -0.78
N TYR A 204 29.09 -18.06 -1.54
CA TYR A 204 30.39 -18.59 -1.91
C TYR A 204 31.50 -17.64 -1.48
N GLN A 205 32.41 -18.13 -0.66
CA GLN A 205 33.63 -17.42 -0.24
C GLN A 205 34.68 -17.54 -1.34
N VAL A 206 34.86 -16.48 -2.13
CA VAL A 206 35.86 -16.44 -3.21
C VAL A 206 37.28 -16.46 -2.60
N ASN A 207 37.51 -15.55 -1.65
CA ASN A 207 38.72 -15.46 -0.84
C ASN A 207 38.37 -14.87 0.55
N ASP A 208 39.37 -14.58 1.37
CA ASP A 208 39.19 -14.12 2.76
C ASP A 208 38.49 -12.75 2.85
N HIS A 209 38.46 -11.99 1.76
CA HIS A 209 37.88 -10.64 1.71
C HIS A 209 36.66 -10.50 0.80
N LEU A 210 36.37 -11.47 -0.05
CA LEU A 210 35.32 -11.38 -1.05
C LEU A 210 34.42 -12.60 -1.03
N SER A 211 33.13 -12.34 -0.92
CA SER A 211 32.07 -13.33 -1.07
C SER A 211 31.04 -12.89 -2.11
N ILE A 212 30.44 -13.86 -2.79
CA ILE A 212 29.31 -13.67 -3.70
C ILE A 212 28.18 -14.63 -3.31
N GLY A 213 26.97 -14.32 -3.73
CA GLY A 213 25.84 -15.20 -3.44
C GLY A 213 24.65 -14.93 -4.34
N ALA A 214 23.76 -15.92 -4.37
CA ALA A 214 22.50 -15.81 -5.07
C ALA A 214 21.38 -16.53 -4.32
N SER A 215 20.15 -16.07 -4.52
CA SER A 215 18.94 -16.72 -4.05
C SER A 215 17.85 -16.69 -5.12
N ILE A 216 16.96 -17.68 -5.10
CA ILE A 216 15.76 -17.72 -5.93
C ILE A 216 14.55 -17.76 -5.01
N GLY A 217 13.80 -16.66 -4.95
CA GLY A 217 12.59 -16.56 -4.15
C GLY A 217 11.37 -17.09 -4.89
N MET A 218 10.64 -18.02 -4.29
CA MET A 218 9.33 -18.49 -4.72
C MET A 218 8.27 -17.82 -3.85
N SER A 219 7.50 -16.89 -4.42
CA SER A 219 6.58 -16.06 -3.65
C SER A 219 5.13 -16.28 -4.05
N TYR A 220 4.28 -16.31 -3.03
CA TYR A 220 2.84 -16.10 -3.12
C TYR A 220 2.54 -14.61 -3.10
N ASN A 221 1.57 -14.16 -3.88
CA ASN A 221 1.13 -12.77 -3.90
C ASN A 221 -0.40 -12.72 -3.88
N ALA A 222 -0.94 -11.75 -3.13
CA ALA A 222 -2.36 -11.45 -3.11
C ALA A 222 -2.62 -9.95 -3.01
N ILE A 223 -3.70 -9.52 -3.65
CA ILE A 223 -4.29 -8.19 -3.48
C ILE A 223 -5.78 -8.41 -3.30
N ALA A 224 -6.32 -7.89 -2.22
CA ALA A 224 -7.74 -7.91 -1.95
C ALA A 224 -8.22 -6.51 -1.55
N LEU A 225 -9.40 -6.15 -2.03
CA LEU A 225 -10.01 -4.84 -1.84
C LEU A 225 -11.51 -4.99 -1.66
N ASN A 226 -12.04 -4.41 -0.58
CA ASN A 226 -13.45 -4.07 -0.46
C ASN A 226 -13.54 -2.55 -0.44
N THR A 227 -14.41 -1.96 -1.26
CA THR A 227 -14.61 -0.51 -1.30
C THR A 227 -16.06 -0.18 -1.58
N ASP A 228 -16.54 0.85 -0.92
CA ASP A 228 -17.84 1.43 -1.23
C ASP A 228 -17.71 2.35 -2.44
N LEU A 229 -18.79 2.47 -3.21
CA LEU A 229 -18.86 3.33 -4.39
C LEU A 229 -19.86 4.45 -4.11
N ARG A 230 -19.49 5.69 -4.44
CA ARG A 230 -20.38 6.85 -4.38
C ARG A 230 -20.29 7.68 -5.66
N PHE A 231 -21.32 8.45 -5.95
CA PHE A 231 -21.18 9.54 -6.92
C PHE A 231 -20.36 10.68 -6.30
N PRO A 232 -19.37 11.19 -7.00
CA PRO A 232 -18.67 12.40 -6.59
C PRO A 232 -19.59 13.61 -6.72
N ASN A 233 -19.27 14.67 -6.00
CA ASN A 233 -20.12 15.83 -5.88
C ASN A 233 -20.41 16.56 -7.19
N GLU A 234 -19.50 16.51 -8.16
CA GLU A 234 -19.74 17.06 -9.49
C GLU A 234 -20.91 16.36 -10.20
N MET A 235 -20.99 15.03 -10.09
CA MET A 235 -22.12 14.27 -10.62
C MET A 235 -23.41 14.62 -9.89
N ILE A 236 -23.33 14.77 -8.57
CA ILE A 236 -24.45 15.20 -7.73
C ILE A 236 -24.92 16.59 -8.16
N GLY A 237 -23.99 17.53 -8.35
CA GLY A 237 -24.28 18.88 -8.82
C GLY A 237 -24.98 18.89 -10.18
N VAL A 238 -24.50 18.09 -11.13
CA VAL A 238 -25.14 17.93 -12.45
C VAL A 238 -26.55 17.35 -12.30
N LEU A 239 -26.73 16.30 -11.50
CA LEU A 239 -28.04 15.69 -11.29
C LEU A 239 -29.04 16.67 -10.63
N ARG A 240 -28.61 17.45 -9.64
CA ARG A 240 -29.41 18.50 -9.01
C ARG A 240 -29.75 19.62 -10.00
N MET A 241 -28.79 20.08 -10.81
CA MET A 241 -29.05 21.08 -11.84
C MET A 241 -30.09 20.58 -12.85
N VAL A 242 -30.03 19.32 -13.24
CA VAL A 242 -31.06 18.71 -14.10
C VAL A 242 -32.42 18.68 -13.40
N ASP A 243 -32.47 18.29 -12.12
CA ASP A 243 -33.73 18.28 -11.36
C ASP A 243 -34.32 19.70 -11.20
N ASP A 244 -33.51 20.69 -10.84
CA ASP A 244 -33.94 22.05 -10.56
C ASP A 244 -34.30 22.83 -11.85
N VAL A 245 -33.52 22.70 -12.93
CA VAL A 245 -33.66 23.49 -14.14
C VAL A 245 -34.57 22.80 -15.16
N VAL A 246 -34.46 21.48 -15.28
CA VAL A 246 -35.16 20.70 -16.30
C VAL A 246 -36.46 20.10 -15.76
N CYS A 247 -36.45 19.55 -14.56
CA CYS A 247 -37.56 18.79 -13.99
C CYS A 247 -38.54 19.68 -13.18
N ALA A 248 -38.03 20.67 -12.43
CA ALA A 248 -38.85 21.48 -11.54
C ALA A 248 -40.04 22.21 -12.27
N PRO A 249 -39.86 22.77 -13.49
CA PRO A 249 -40.95 23.40 -14.21
C PRO A 249 -42.09 22.45 -14.60
N PHE A 250 -41.89 21.16 -14.55
CA PHE A 250 -42.81 20.14 -15.03
C PHE A 250 -43.33 19.21 -13.90
N LYS A 251 -42.87 19.39 -12.66
CA LYS A 251 -43.30 18.55 -11.50
C LYS A 251 -44.81 18.60 -11.24
N ASP A 252 -45.49 19.69 -11.66
CA ASP A 252 -46.93 19.86 -11.45
C ASP A 252 -47.79 19.42 -12.66
N ASN A 253 -47.19 19.09 -13.80
CA ASN A 253 -47.87 18.68 -15.00
C ASN A 253 -47.72 17.17 -15.25
N ASN A 254 -48.75 16.40 -14.92
CA ASN A 254 -48.87 14.97 -15.23
C ASN A 254 -49.06 14.71 -16.76
N ASP A 255 -48.38 15.43 -17.62
CA ASP A 255 -48.58 15.37 -19.06
C ASP A 255 -47.63 14.33 -19.70
N MET A 256 -48.24 13.34 -20.36
CA MET A 256 -47.53 12.24 -21.06
C MET A 256 -46.51 12.75 -22.10
N ILE A 257 -46.71 13.96 -22.67
CA ILE A 257 -45.81 14.60 -23.63
C ILE A 257 -44.54 15.11 -22.93
N THR A 258 -44.66 15.59 -21.70
CA THR A 258 -43.57 16.11 -20.88
C THR A 258 -42.65 14.98 -20.41
N ASP A 259 -43.22 13.84 -20.00
CA ASP A 259 -42.45 12.63 -19.67
C ASP A 259 -41.66 12.08 -20.87
N LEU A 260 -42.26 12.20 -22.06
CA LEU A 260 -41.63 11.81 -23.33
C LEU A 260 -40.46 12.73 -23.72
N LEU A 261 -40.61 14.06 -23.52
CA LEU A 261 -39.57 15.05 -23.83
C LEU A 261 -38.43 15.06 -22.82
N LEU A 262 -38.70 14.73 -21.56
CA LEU A 262 -37.74 14.74 -20.47
C LEU A 262 -37.08 13.35 -20.22
N LEU A 263 -37.28 12.41 -21.15
CA LEU A 263 -36.59 11.10 -21.14
C LEU A 263 -36.86 10.25 -19.90
N GLY A 264 -37.91 10.52 -19.13
CA GLY A 264 -38.21 9.82 -17.88
C GLY A 264 -37.26 10.15 -16.71
N ILE A 265 -36.34 11.08 -16.91
CA ILE A 265 -35.36 11.46 -15.87
C ILE A 265 -36.06 12.13 -14.67
N CYS A 266 -37.14 12.85 -14.92
CA CYS A 266 -37.88 13.60 -13.91
C CYS A 266 -38.99 12.80 -13.19
N ASN A 267 -39.24 11.55 -13.57
CA ASN A 267 -40.34 10.74 -13.02
C ASN A 267 -39.90 9.80 -11.90
N THR A 268 -38.86 10.15 -11.17
CA THR A 268 -38.42 9.37 -9.99
C THR A 268 -39.24 9.82 -8.78
N LYS A 269 -40.25 9.04 -8.40
CA LYS A 269 -41.18 9.33 -7.27
C LYS A 269 -40.47 9.43 -5.90
N GLU A 270 -39.26 8.91 -5.79
CA GLU A 270 -38.38 9.06 -4.63
C GLU A 270 -37.08 9.62 -5.18
N GLY A 271 -36.90 10.92 -5.26
CA GLY A 271 -35.73 11.55 -5.86
C GLY A 271 -34.43 10.75 -5.68
N MET A 272 -33.68 10.56 -6.76
CA MET A 272 -32.35 9.93 -6.64
C MET A 272 -31.60 10.66 -5.54
N ASN A 273 -31.31 9.96 -4.45
CA ASN A 273 -30.38 10.48 -3.46
C ASN A 273 -28.96 10.10 -3.90
N PRO A 274 -28.26 10.98 -4.62
CA PRO A 274 -26.92 10.71 -5.12
C PRO A 274 -25.87 10.65 -4.01
N PHE A 275 -26.26 11.05 -2.80
CA PHE A 275 -25.39 10.99 -1.61
C PHE A 275 -25.31 9.59 -1.02
N ASN A 276 -26.21 8.70 -1.42
CA ASN A 276 -26.17 7.33 -0.95
C ASN A 276 -25.06 6.54 -1.65
N LYS A 277 -24.61 5.52 -0.98
CA LYS A 277 -23.77 4.47 -1.52
C LYS A 277 -24.36 3.94 -2.81
N MET A 278 -23.58 3.99 -3.90
CA MET A 278 -23.96 3.48 -5.21
C MET A 278 -23.86 1.97 -5.30
N GLY A 279 -23.04 1.40 -4.45
CA GLY A 279 -22.77 -0.03 -4.38
C GLY A 279 -21.51 -0.31 -3.59
N ALA A 280 -21.09 -1.56 -3.60
CA ALA A 280 -19.83 -1.99 -3.05
C ALA A 280 -19.12 -2.92 -4.04
N LEU A 281 -17.82 -2.72 -4.23
CA LEU A 281 -16.95 -3.58 -5.01
C LEU A 281 -16.07 -4.41 -4.09
N GLN A 282 -16.06 -5.71 -4.29
CA GLN A 282 -15.12 -6.64 -3.66
C GLN A 282 -14.27 -7.28 -4.75
N VAL A 283 -12.96 -7.27 -4.56
CA VAL A 283 -11.99 -7.91 -5.47
C VAL A 283 -11.02 -8.72 -4.62
N SER A 284 -10.74 -9.94 -5.06
CA SER A 284 -9.70 -10.78 -4.46
C SER A 284 -8.90 -11.43 -5.58
N LEU A 285 -7.62 -11.12 -5.63
CA LEU A 285 -6.67 -11.53 -6.65
C LEU A 285 -5.48 -12.23 -6.01
N GLU A 286 -5.04 -13.34 -6.58
CA GLU A 286 -3.89 -14.08 -6.07
C GLU A 286 -3.05 -14.71 -7.19
N GLN A 287 -1.78 -14.96 -6.89
CA GLN A 287 -0.90 -15.83 -7.66
C GLN A 287 -0.02 -16.63 -6.71
N SER A 288 -0.09 -17.94 -6.79
CA SER A 288 0.59 -18.86 -5.87
C SER A 288 2.10 -18.97 -6.10
N LEU A 289 2.58 -18.67 -7.30
CA LEU A 289 4.00 -18.73 -7.64
C LEU A 289 4.43 -17.55 -8.50
N SER A 290 5.29 -16.72 -7.94
CA SER A 290 5.97 -15.63 -8.64
C SER A 290 7.46 -15.70 -8.31
N PRO A 291 8.30 -16.24 -9.19
CA PRO A 291 9.73 -16.36 -8.95
C PRO A 291 10.43 -15.01 -9.07
N SER A 292 11.46 -14.84 -8.24
CA SER A 292 12.42 -13.74 -8.31
C SER A 292 13.80 -14.23 -7.92
N TYR A 293 14.84 -13.46 -8.20
CA TYR A 293 16.19 -13.79 -7.76
C TYR A 293 16.89 -12.59 -7.13
N ASN A 294 17.81 -12.88 -6.21
CA ASN A 294 18.71 -11.89 -5.60
C ASN A 294 20.15 -12.27 -5.92
N LEU A 295 20.98 -11.29 -6.26
CA LEU A 295 22.42 -11.44 -6.46
C LEU A 295 23.13 -10.53 -5.48
N GLY A 296 24.12 -11.08 -4.76
CA GLY A 296 24.83 -10.36 -3.74
C GLY A 296 26.34 -10.40 -3.90
N LEU A 297 26.98 -9.33 -3.44
CA LEU A 297 28.42 -9.20 -3.31
C LEU A 297 28.72 -8.62 -1.93
N LEU A 298 29.74 -9.17 -1.25
CA LEU A 298 30.25 -8.68 0.01
C LEU A 298 31.77 -8.62 -0.06
N TRP A 299 32.33 -7.44 0.17
CA TRP A 299 33.78 -7.20 0.18
C TRP A 299 34.20 -6.63 1.54
N GLU A 300 35.09 -7.33 2.22
CA GLU A 300 35.58 -7.00 3.57
C GLU A 300 37.11 -6.98 3.57
N PRO A 301 37.74 -5.88 3.15
CA PRO A 301 39.20 -5.77 3.10
C PRO A 301 39.84 -5.79 4.48
N THR A 302 39.10 -5.45 5.54
CA THR A 302 39.53 -5.50 6.94
C THR A 302 38.38 -5.96 7.84
N ASP A 303 38.67 -6.33 9.08
CA ASP A 303 37.66 -6.70 10.08
C ASP A 303 36.79 -5.52 10.50
N ASP A 304 37.25 -4.28 10.28
CA ASP A 304 36.55 -3.05 10.69
C ASP A 304 35.73 -2.41 9.58
N PHE A 305 35.96 -2.80 8.32
CA PHE A 305 35.27 -2.22 7.16
C PHE A 305 34.73 -3.30 6.24
N GLY A 306 33.47 -3.14 5.83
CA GLY A 306 32.84 -3.96 4.82
C GLY A 306 31.98 -3.13 3.89
N PHE A 307 31.89 -3.59 2.65
CA PHE A 307 31.02 -3.06 1.61
C PHE A 307 30.16 -4.18 1.04
N GLY A 308 28.85 -3.96 0.97
CA GLY A 308 27.89 -4.92 0.42
C GLY A 308 27.11 -4.32 -0.73
N MET A 309 26.68 -5.18 -1.64
CA MET A 309 25.81 -4.83 -2.76
C MET A 309 24.81 -5.96 -3.01
N VAL A 310 23.56 -5.61 -3.28
CA VAL A 310 22.52 -6.56 -3.68
C VAL A 310 21.67 -6.01 -4.81
N TYR A 311 21.32 -6.88 -5.74
CA TYR A 311 20.29 -6.67 -6.75
C TYR A 311 19.21 -7.71 -6.55
N GLN A 312 17.97 -7.27 -6.40
CA GLN A 312 16.76 -8.08 -6.33
C GLN A 312 15.96 -7.86 -7.61
N SER A 313 15.69 -8.93 -8.35
CA SER A 313 14.99 -8.85 -9.62
C SER A 313 13.54 -8.43 -9.47
N ALA A 314 13.01 -7.77 -10.48
CA ALA A 314 11.58 -7.66 -10.67
C ALA A 314 10.92 -9.05 -10.76
N ALA A 315 9.63 -9.11 -10.37
CA ALA A 315 8.83 -10.32 -10.52
C ALA A 315 7.50 -9.99 -11.19
N LYS A 316 7.36 -10.40 -12.45
CA LYS A 316 6.11 -10.24 -13.22
C LYS A 316 5.11 -11.29 -12.81
N MET A 317 3.86 -10.87 -12.66
CA MET A 317 2.78 -11.75 -12.25
C MET A 317 1.47 -11.35 -12.93
N ARG A 318 0.60 -12.34 -13.15
CA ARG A 318 -0.77 -12.15 -13.56
C ARG A 318 -1.68 -12.68 -12.46
N LEU A 319 -2.06 -11.80 -11.57
CA LEU A 319 -2.98 -12.10 -10.49
C LEU A 319 -4.36 -12.42 -11.06
N LYS A 320 -5.01 -13.45 -10.54
CA LYS A 320 -6.34 -13.88 -10.98
C LYS A 320 -7.22 -14.15 -9.77
N GLY A 321 -8.51 -13.89 -9.91
CA GLY A 321 -9.41 -14.14 -8.81
C GLY A 321 -10.85 -13.80 -9.12
N LYS A 322 -11.57 -13.35 -8.13
CA LYS A 322 -13.00 -13.09 -8.19
C LYS A 322 -13.32 -11.65 -7.86
N TYR A 323 -14.40 -11.16 -8.46
CA TYR A 323 -15.02 -9.92 -8.03
C TYR A 323 -16.49 -10.15 -7.68
N MET A 324 -17.04 -9.26 -6.88
CA MET A 324 -18.45 -9.13 -6.59
C MET A 324 -18.79 -7.64 -6.46
N ILE A 325 -19.83 -7.22 -7.15
CA ILE A 325 -20.39 -5.88 -7.06
C ILE A 325 -21.80 -6.03 -6.52
N ASN A 326 -22.07 -5.39 -5.39
CA ASN A 326 -23.43 -5.25 -4.85
C ASN A 326 -23.92 -3.86 -5.21
N ASN A 327 -24.89 -3.77 -6.10
CA ASN A 327 -25.46 -2.51 -6.58
C ASN A 327 -26.50 -2.00 -5.59
N ALA A 328 -26.43 -0.72 -5.23
CA ALA A 328 -27.45 -0.08 -4.43
C ALA A 328 -28.70 0.25 -5.28
N LYS A 329 -29.75 0.73 -4.64
CA LYS A 329 -30.99 1.09 -5.31
C LYS A 329 -30.83 2.29 -6.26
N ALA A 330 -29.97 3.26 -5.94
CA ALA A 330 -29.81 4.48 -6.72
C ALA A 330 -29.44 4.25 -8.20
N PRO A 331 -28.40 3.43 -8.57
CA PRO A 331 -28.15 3.11 -9.98
C PRO A 331 -29.26 2.30 -10.64
N GLN A 332 -29.96 1.46 -9.88
CA GLN A 332 -31.13 0.72 -10.39
C GLN A 332 -32.26 1.68 -10.78
N GLN A 333 -32.58 2.62 -9.91
CA GLN A 333 -33.63 3.63 -10.14
C GLN A 333 -33.26 4.56 -11.32
N LEU A 334 -31.98 4.97 -11.43
CA LEU A 334 -31.52 5.78 -12.57
C LEU A 334 -31.76 5.07 -13.90
N VAL A 335 -31.32 3.81 -14.01
CA VAL A 335 -31.48 3.05 -15.26
C VAL A 335 -32.95 2.71 -15.52
N GLN A 336 -33.74 2.45 -14.49
CA GLN A 336 -35.18 2.21 -14.61
C GLN A 336 -35.91 3.46 -15.09
N GLY A 337 -35.57 4.64 -14.55
CA GLY A 337 -36.10 5.92 -14.98
C GLY A 337 -35.83 6.21 -16.46
N LEU A 338 -34.57 6.02 -16.90
CA LEU A 338 -34.20 6.16 -18.32
C LEU A 338 -34.97 5.20 -19.24
N ASN A 339 -35.24 3.98 -18.77
CA ASN A 339 -35.97 2.99 -19.58
C ASN A 339 -37.51 3.08 -19.44
N SER A 340 -38.02 3.99 -18.67
CA SER A 340 -39.49 4.16 -18.47
C SER A 340 -40.18 4.81 -19.65
N SER A 341 -39.47 5.51 -20.55
CA SER A 341 -39.98 6.16 -21.73
C SER A 341 -39.36 5.62 -23.02
N ALA A 342 -40.10 5.71 -24.15
CA ALA A 342 -39.59 5.29 -25.46
C ALA A 342 -38.35 6.09 -25.90
N THR A 343 -38.31 7.39 -25.63
CA THR A 343 -37.16 8.26 -25.89
C THR A 343 -35.96 7.94 -25.01
N GLY A 344 -36.19 7.64 -23.74
CA GLY A 344 -35.17 7.21 -22.83
C GLY A 344 -34.54 5.88 -23.25
N GLN A 345 -35.34 4.91 -23.71
CA GLN A 345 -34.87 3.65 -24.28
C GLN A 345 -34.00 3.84 -25.51
N ILE A 346 -34.40 4.73 -26.42
CA ILE A 346 -33.61 5.07 -27.62
C ILE A 346 -32.28 5.70 -27.22
N LEU A 347 -32.30 6.67 -26.29
CA LEU A 347 -31.07 7.28 -25.78
C LEU A 347 -30.16 6.29 -25.06
N ALA A 348 -30.72 5.43 -24.22
CA ALA A 348 -29.99 4.37 -23.56
C ALA A 348 -29.32 3.42 -24.57
N ALA A 349 -30.03 3.06 -25.65
CA ALA A 349 -29.50 2.23 -26.72
C ALA A 349 -28.36 2.93 -27.50
N ILE A 350 -28.52 4.23 -27.83
CA ILE A 350 -27.47 5.03 -28.51
C ILE A 350 -26.22 5.16 -27.65
N LEU A 351 -26.37 5.37 -26.35
CA LEU A 351 -25.26 5.49 -25.40
C LEU A 351 -24.71 4.15 -24.94
N GLY A 352 -25.32 3.03 -25.34
CA GLY A 352 -24.92 1.68 -24.91
C GLY A 352 -25.14 1.43 -23.42
N LEU A 353 -26.12 2.13 -22.82
CA LEU A 353 -26.48 1.96 -21.42
C LEU A 353 -27.23 0.64 -21.20
N PRO A 354 -27.15 0.06 -20.00
CA PRO A 354 -27.84 -1.19 -19.67
C PRO A 354 -29.36 -0.96 -19.57
N GLY A 355 -30.15 -1.99 -19.90
CA GLY A 355 -31.61 -1.94 -19.72
C GLY A 355 -32.06 -2.07 -18.26
N TYR A 356 -31.23 -2.65 -17.40
CA TYR A 356 -31.44 -2.76 -15.96
C TYR A 356 -30.09 -2.93 -15.23
N VAL A 357 -30.09 -2.67 -13.93
CA VAL A 357 -28.96 -2.91 -13.03
C VAL A 357 -29.34 -4.05 -12.07
N PRO A 358 -28.64 -5.20 -12.08
CA PRO A 358 -28.92 -6.29 -11.16
C PRO A 358 -28.51 -5.95 -9.73
N ASP A 359 -29.07 -6.60 -8.72
CA ASP A 359 -28.68 -6.41 -7.32
C ASP A 359 -27.21 -6.77 -7.08
N THR A 360 -26.77 -7.86 -7.71
CA THR A 360 -25.40 -8.37 -7.55
C THR A 360 -24.85 -8.82 -8.89
N GLU A 361 -23.61 -8.45 -9.16
CA GLU A 361 -22.81 -8.94 -10.29
C GLU A 361 -21.55 -9.60 -9.75
N SER A 362 -21.18 -10.76 -10.28
CA SER A 362 -19.96 -11.45 -9.87
C SER A 362 -19.33 -12.22 -11.02
N GLY A 363 -18.04 -12.48 -10.95
CA GLY A 363 -17.31 -13.20 -11.97
C GLY A 363 -15.82 -13.29 -11.65
N LEU A 364 -15.03 -13.44 -12.72
CA LEU A 364 -13.58 -13.52 -12.64
C LEU A 364 -12.95 -12.18 -13.00
N VAL A 365 -11.83 -11.89 -12.36
CA VAL A 365 -11.03 -10.70 -12.63
C VAL A 365 -9.55 -11.07 -12.67
N ALA A 366 -8.79 -10.38 -13.52
CA ALA A 366 -7.35 -10.54 -13.62
C ALA A 366 -6.67 -9.15 -13.61
N MET A 367 -5.41 -9.13 -13.17
CA MET A 367 -4.57 -7.93 -13.17
C MET A 367 -3.11 -8.33 -13.40
N ASP A 368 -2.46 -7.70 -14.37
CA ASP A 368 -1.02 -7.82 -14.52
C ASP A 368 -0.32 -6.86 -13.53
N LEU A 369 0.64 -7.39 -12.79
CA LEU A 369 1.42 -6.65 -11.81
C LEU A 369 2.89 -7.05 -11.91
N GLU A 370 3.78 -6.09 -11.66
CA GLU A 370 5.21 -6.35 -11.52
C GLU A 370 5.66 -5.91 -10.14
N TYR A 371 6.18 -6.84 -9.33
CA TYR A 371 6.88 -6.46 -8.11
C TYR A 371 8.19 -5.79 -8.51
N PRO A 372 8.49 -4.59 -8.01
CA PRO A 372 9.58 -3.77 -8.52
C PRO A 372 10.97 -4.39 -8.26
N ALA A 373 11.89 -4.18 -9.18
CA ALA A 373 13.30 -4.47 -8.94
C ALA A 373 13.86 -3.55 -7.86
N HIS A 374 14.83 -4.05 -7.10
CA HIS A 374 15.50 -3.28 -6.04
C HIS A 374 17.01 -3.45 -6.12
N PHE A 375 17.74 -2.36 -5.96
CA PHE A 375 19.17 -2.33 -5.83
C PHE A 375 19.55 -1.63 -4.53
N GLN A 376 20.48 -2.21 -3.76
CA GLN A 376 20.98 -1.59 -2.54
C GLN A 376 22.49 -1.81 -2.41
N ALA A 377 23.21 -0.79 -1.97
CA ALA A 377 24.62 -0.85 -1.62
C ALA A 377 24.81 -0.21 -0.25
N GLY A 378 25.71 -0.78 0.53
CA GLY A 378 25.94 -0.31 1.89
C GLY A 378 27.36 -0.56 2.39
N ILE A 379 27.69 0.12 3.46
CA ILE A 379 28.93 -0.04 4.19
C ILE A 379 28.63 -0.38 5.65
N LYS A 380 29.53 -1.15 6.25
CA LYS A 380 29.68 -1.24 7.70
C LYS A 380 31.06 -0.73 8.09
N TYR A 381 31.13 -0.03 9.20
CA TYR A 381 32.39 0.51 9.72
C TYR A 381 32.39 0.50 11.26
N LYS A 382 33.41 -0.13 11.86
CA LYS A 382 33.64 -0.05 13.30
C LYS A 382 34.34 1.28 13.61
N ILE A 383 33.57 2.23 14.15
CA ILE A 383 34.09 3.53 14.61
C ILE A 383 34.95 3.35 15.85
N PHE A 384 34.53 2.46 16.75
CA PHE A 384 35.23 1.99 17.91
C PHE A 384 35.13 0.46 18.00
N PRO A 385 35.97 -0.21 18.77
CA PRO A 385 35.91 -1.69 18.89
C PRO A 385 34.54 -2.22 19.29
N ASP A 386 33.76 -1.44 20.01
CA ASP A 386 32.42 -1.76 20.52
C ASP A 386 31.29 -1.06 19.79
N LEU A 387 31.57 -0.15 18.83
CA LEU A 387 30.56 0.61 18.10
C LEU A 387 30.71 0.46 16.59
N GLN A 388 29.72 -0.14 15.94
CA GLN A 388 29.61 -0.29 14.50
C GLN A 388 28.55 0.67 13.94
N LEU A 389 28.88 1.32 12.82
CA LEU A 389 27.99 2.11 11.98
C LEU A 389 27.70 1.33 10.69
N ASN A 390 26.45 1.28 10.31
CA ASN A 390 25.99 0.82 8.99
C ASN A 390 25.34 1.99 8.26
N PHE A 391 25.58 2.10 6.95
CA PHE A 391 24.94 3.07 6.08
C PHE A 391 24.65 2.45 4.72
N ASP A 392 23.41 2.49 4.30
CA ASP A 392 22.95 1.91 3.04
C ASP A 392 22.26 2.96 2.18
N VAL A 393 22.40 2.80 0.85
CA VAL A 393 21.66 3.55 -0.17
C VAL A 393 21.00 2.54 -1.10
N GLY A 394 19.73 2.75 -1.41
CA GLY A 394 18.95 1.85 -2.25
C GLY A 394 18.13 2.58 -3.31
N TRP A 395 17.72 1.84 -4.34
CA TRP A 395 16.81 2.29 -5.39
C TRP A 395 15.81 1.19 -5.70
N THR A 396 14.54 1.56 -5.82
CA THR A 396 13.45 0.63 -6.14
C THR A 396 12.68 1.12 -7.36
N ASP A 397 12.49 0.26 -8.37
CA ASP A 397 11.82 0.61 -9.62
C ASP A 397 10.30 0.59 -9.52
N TYR A 398 9.74 1.52 -8.74
CA TYR A 398 8.29 1.68 -8.66
C TYR A 398 7.64 2.22 -9.94
N SER A 399 8.40 2.65 -10.96
CA SER A 399 7.84 3.03 -12.25
C SER A 399 7.13 1.86 -12.95
N ALA A 400 7.41 0.62 -12.54
CA ALA A 400 6.63 -0.56 -12.89
C ALA A 400 5.15 -0.46 -12.50
N TRP A 401 4.80 0.38 -11.51
CA TRP A 401 3.43 0.65 -11.07
C TRP A 401 2.87 1.92 -11.74
N ASP A 402 2.94 1.93 -13.09
CA ASP A 402 2.37 3.01 -13.89
C ASP A 402 0.83 3.04 -13.79
N LYS A 403 0.22 1.86 -13.85
CA LYS A 403 -1.25 1.68 -13.72
C LYS A 403 -1.61 0.30 -13.20
N PHE A 404 -2.69 0.21 -12.46
CA PHE A 404 -3.34 -1.06 -12.13
C PHE A 404 -4.57 -1.21 -13.00
N LYS A 405 -4.60 -2.22 -13.86
CA LYS A 405 -5.71 -2.50 -14.76
C LYS A 405 -6.40 -3.81 -14.35
N PHE A 406 -7.63 -3.67 -13.89
CA PHE A 406 -8.53 -4.78 -13.60
C PHE A 406 -9.25 -5.19 -14.89
N GLU A 407 -9.14 -6.44 -15.29
CA GLU A 407 -9.78 -7.01 -16.46
C GLU A 407 -10.81 -8.05 -16.03
N PHE A 408 -12.09 -7.78 -16.30
CA PHE A 408 -13.21 -8.62 -15.90
C PHE A 408 -13.57 -9.59 -17.03
N ASP A 409 -14.03 -10.80 -16.69
CA ASP A 409 -14.39 -11.87 -17.64
C ASP A 409 -15.66 -11.56 -18.45
N ARG A 410 -16.43 -10.57 -18.01
CA ARG A 410 -17.67 -10.13 -18.66
C ARG A 410 -17.85 -8.61 -18.55
N GLN A 411 -18.79 -8.09 -19.31
CA GLN A 411 -19.21 -6.70 -19.21
C GLN A 411 -19.89 -6.44 -17.86
N ILE A 412 -19.57 -5.33 -17.23
CA ILE A 412 -20.10 -4.91 -15.94
C ILE A 412 -21.05 -3.74 -16.15
N THR A 413 -22.24 -3.83 -15.56
CA THR A 413 -23.32 -2.85 -15.75
C THR A 413 -22.89 -1.44 -15.37
N LEU A 414 -22.25 -1.26 -14.20
CA LEU A 414 -21.75 0.06 -13.78
C LEU A 414 -20.64 0.59 -14.69
N LEU A 415 -19.78 -0.27 -15.24
CA LEU A 415 -18.71 0.17 -16.15
C LEU A 415 -19.25 0.65 -17.49
N LYS A 416 -20.39 0.14 -17.96
CA LYS A 416 -21.08 0.67 -19.16
C LYS A 416 -21.52 2.12 -18.98
N ILE A 417 -21.91 2.50 -17.77
CA ILE A 417 -22.22 3.89 -17.44
C ILE A 417 -20.92 4.69 -17.29
N ALA A 418 -19.99 4.14 -16.54
CA ALA A 418 -18.73 4.76 -16.17
C ALA A 418 -17.82 5.12 -17.35
N LYS A 419 -17.82 4.32 -18.43
CA LYS A 419 -17.04 4.59 -19.65
C LYS A 419 -17.45 5.88 -20.37
N LEU A 420 -18.65 6.40 -20.12
CA LEU A 420 -19.09 7.68 -20.66
C LEU A 420 -18.40 8.87 -19.97
N LEU A 421 -17.82 8.64 -18.79
CA LEU A 421 -17.25 9.64 -17.91
C LEU A 421 -15.73 9.53 -17.78
N SER A 422 -15.12 8.44 -18.28
CA SER A 422 -13.67 8.23 -18.14
C SER A 422 -13.12 7.35 -19.26
N ASN A 423 -11.98 7.77 -19.83
CA ASN A 423 -11.22 6.99 -20.82
C ASN A 423 -10.47 5.80 -20.20
N ASP A 424 -10.32 5.76 -18.87
CA ASP A 424 -9.66 4.67 -18.13
C ASP A 424 -10.60 3.47 -17.88
N VAL A 425 -11.83 3.54 -18.42
CA VAL A 425 -12.87 2.52 -18.23
C VAL A 425 -13.36 2.00 -19.58
N THR A 426 -13.52 0.68 -19.66
CA THR A 426 -14.24 0.01 -20.74
C THR A 426 -15.39 -0.82 -20.16
N ASP A 427 -16.21 -1.46 -21.00
CA ASP A 427 -17.32 -2.31 -20.51
C ASP A 427 -16.88 -3.43 -19.58
N ASN A 428 -15.61 -3.86 -19.65
CA ASN A 428 -15.05 -4.98 -18.90
C ASN A 428 -13.66 -4.70 -18.31
N SER A 429 -13.24 -3.44 -18.21
CA SER A 429 -11.99 -3.10 -17.53
C SER A 429 -12.03 -1.74 -16.86
N LEU A 430 -11.28 -1.63 -15.77
CA LEU A 430 -11.03 -0.40 -15.03
C LEU A 430 -9.53 -0.23 -14.83
N ALA A 431 -8.98 0.91 -15.23
CA ALA A 431 -7.58 1.26 -15.00
C ALA A 431 -7.45 2.37 -13.95
N LEU A 432 -6.54 2.18 -13.00
CA LEU A 432 -6.13 3.18 -12.03
C LEU A 432 -4.76 3.72 -12.42
N PRO A 433 -4.64 4.94 -12.97
CA PRO A 433 -3.37 5.51 -13.41
C PRO A 433 -2.55 6.00 -12.19
N LEU A 434 -1.65 5.17 -11.69
CA LEU A 434 -0.85 5.44 -10.49
C LEU A 434 0.33 6.35 -10.77
N LYS A 435 1.03 6.14 -11.89
CA LYS A 435 2.20 6.92 -12.32
C LYS A 435 3.33 7.00 -11.28
N PHE A 436 3.57 5.91 -10.53
CA PHE A 436 4.57 5.91 -9.47
C PHE A 436 5.97 6.23 -10.02
N THR A 437 6.77 6.86 -9.20
CA THR A 437 8.17 7.22 -9.50
C THR A 437 9.14 6.28 -8.78
N SER A 438 10.36 6.16 -9.30
CA SER A 438 11.39 5.26 -8.77
C SER A 438 12.44 6.05 -7.98
N PRO A 439 12.22 6.25 -6.69
CA PRO A 439 13.08 7.08 -5.86
C PRO A 439 14.28 6.31 -5.29
N TRP A 440 15.31 7.04 -4.86
CA TRP A 440 16.40 6.56 -4.04
C TRP A 440 15.99 6.56 -2.56
N SER A 441 16.58 5.68 -1.76
CA SER A 441 16.41 5.59 -0.32
C SER A 441 17.75 5.50 0.37
N TRP A 442 17.79 5.77 1.68
CA TRP A 442 18.97 5.52 2.49
C TRP A 442 18.56 5.15 3.91
N GLY A 443 19.44 4.45 4.60
CA GLY A 443 19.28 4.07 5.99
C GLY A 443 20.59 4.17 6.75
N ILE A 444 20.50 4.37 8.04
CA ILE A 444 21.63 4.39 8.97
C ILE A 444 21.30 3.54 10.19
N GLY A 445 22.26 2.72 10.61
CA GLY A 445 22.14 1.88 11.79
C GLY A 445 23.39 1.95 12.66
N LEU A 446 23.19 1.89 13.96
CA LEU A 446 24.26 1.79 14.96
C LEU A 446 24.06 0.51 15.77
N GLU A 447 25.12 -0.27 15.93
CA GLU A 447 25.18 -1.43 16.83
C GLU A 447 26.29 -1.19 17.87
N TYR A 448 25.92 -1.15 19.14
CA TYR A 448 26.82 -0.99 20.27
C TYR A 448 26.91 -2.30 21.07
N SER A 449 28.11 -2.89 21.17
CA SER A 449 28.40 -4.05 21.99
C SER A 449 28.63 -3.62 23.44
N ALA A 450 27.54 -3.54 24.22
CA ALA A 450 27.60 -3.10 25.63
C ALA A 450 28.38 -4.10 26.51
N THR A 451 28.32 -5.38 26.15
CA THR A 451 29.15 -6.48 26.73
C THR A 451 29.41 -7.54 25.65
N ASP A 452 30.21 -8.56 25.94
CA ASP A 452 30.41 -9.71 25.03
C ASP A 452 29.10 -10.46 24.68
N ARG A 453 28.02 -10.25 25.46
CA ARG A 453 26.74 -10.92 25.29
C ARG A 453 25.61 -9.99 24.93
N LEU A 454 25.74 -8.69 25.19
CA LEU A 454 24.65 -7.72 25.03
C LEU A 454 24.98 -6.70 23.93
N LYS A 455 24.13 -6.62 22.92
CA LYS A 455 24.18 -5.64 21.85
C LYS A 455 22.95 -4.73 21.89
N LEU A 456 23.16 -3.44 21.74
CA LEU A 456 22.11 -2.43 21.60
C LEU A 456 22.15 -1.87 20.20
N ARG A 457 20.97 -1.64 19.61
CA ARG A 457 20.83 -1.16 18.23
C ARG A 457 19.88 0.00 18.13
N ALA A 458 20.21 0.91 17.24
CA ALA A 458 19.32 2.00 16.85
C ALA A 458 19.47 2.26 15.36
N GLY A 459 18.36 2.53 14.68
CA GLY A 459 18.36 2.77 13.25
C GLY A 459 17.33 3.82 12.82
N TYR A 460 17.61 4.43 11.67
CA TYR A 460 16.74 5.41 11.06
C TYR A 460 16.74 5.23 9.54
N GLU A 461 15.55 5.25 8.94
CA GLU A 461 15.34 5.19 7.50
C GLU A 461 14.26 6.19 7.12
N PRO A 462 14.60 7.30 6.44
CA PRO A 462 13.61 8.16 5.82
C PRO A 462 13.06 7.48 4.57
N ARG A 463 11.74 7.47 4.43
CA ARG A 463 10.99 6.85 3.33
C ARG A 463 10.15 7.92 2.66
N ALA A 464 10.61 8.45 1.54
CA ALA A 464 9.80 9.37 0.76
C ALA A 464 8.81 8.61 -0.14
N SER A 465 7.79 9.27 -0.64
CA SER A 465 6.72 8.65 -1.41
C SER A 465 7.14 8.36 -2.85
N ALA A 466 6.86 7.16 -3.35
CA ALA A 466 6.85 6.86 -4.78
C ALA A 466 5.60 7.43 -5.47
N ILE A 467 4.60 7.86 -4.69
CA ILE A 467 3.31 8.34 -5.19
C ILE A 467 3.44 9.81 -5.57
N PRO A 468 3.22 10.20 -6.84
CA PRO A 468 3.18 11.60 -7.24
C PRO A 468 2.12 12.40 -6.47
N ASN A 469 2.34 13.68 -6.25
CA ASN A 469 1.44 14.52 -5.48
C ASN A 469 0.00 14.54 -6.02
N ASP A 470 -0.15 14.47 -7.35
CA ASP A 470 -1.44 14.43 -8.03
C ASP A 470 -2.09 13.03 -8.09
N LYS A 471 -1.47 12.01 -7.45
CA LYS A 471 -1.95 10.62 -7.37
C LYS A 471 -2.15 10.14 -5.93
N ARG A 472 -1.95 11.00 -4.94
CA ARG A 472 -2.13 10.65 -3.53
C ARG A 472 -3.58 10.25 -3.24
N ASN A 473 -3.75 9.26 -2.37
CA ASN A 473 -5.06 8.71 -2.05
C ASN A 473 -5.07 8.05 -0.68
N THR A 474 -6.25 7.74 -0.17
CA THR A 474 -6.42 7.10 1.14
C THR A 474 -6.41 5.57 1.10
N MET A 475 -6.36 4.95 -0.10
CA MET A 475 -6.17 3.50 -0.25
C MET A 475 -4.72 3.10 0.07
N VAL A 476 -3.75 3.98 -0.24
CA VAL A 476 -2.34 3.84 0.13
C VAL A 476 -1.96 5.04 1.00
N PRO A 477 -2.34 5.04 2.30
CA PRO A 477 -2.25 6.21 3.17
C PRO A 477 -0.83 6.40 3.73
N ILE A 478 0.18 6.18 2.89
CA ILE A 478 1.60 6.37 3.21
C ILE A 478 2.19 7.29 2.16
N ASN A 479 2.56 8.48 2.59
CA ASN A 479 3.37 9.42 1.82
C ASN A 479 4.81 9.38 2.34
N ASN A 480 5.51 10.49 2.41
CA ASN A 480 6.81 10.55 3.04
C ASN A 480 6.72 9.99 4.47
N ALA A 481 7.50 8.98 4.76
CA ALA A 481 7.50 8.31 6.05
C ALA A 481 8.89 8.32 6.68
N GLN A 482 8.93 8.08 7.98
CA GLN A 482 10.15 7.94 8.76
C GLN A 482 10.04 6.65 9.57
N LEU A 483 11.03 5.78 9.43
CA LEU A 483 11.17 4.57 10.23
C LEU A 483 12.28 4.78 11.26
N PHE A 484 11.96 4.56 12.52
CA PHE A 484 12.89 4.49 13.64
C PHE A 484 12.89 3.06 14.17
N GLY A 485 14.08 2.49 14.33
CA GLY A 485 14.27 1.15 14.87
C GLY A 485 15.08 1.18 16.16
N LEU A 486 14.70 0.36 17.12
CA LEU A 486 15.49 0.06 18.33
C LEU A 486 15.52 -1.44 18.52
N GLY A 487 16.65 -1.96 19.04
CA GLY A 487 16.79 -3.39 19.25
C GLY A 487 17.79 -3.75 20.33
N VAL A 488 17.59 -4.94 20.87
CA VAL A 488 18.47 -5.59 21.84
C VAL A 488 18.77 -6.99 21.33
N GLY A 489 20.06 -7.32 21.21
CA GLY A 489 20.54 -8.67 20.95
C GLY A 489 21.22 -9.24 22.18
N TYR A 490 20.88 -10.46 22.54
CA TYR A 490 21.47 -11.15 23.69
C TYR A 490 21.96 -12.54 23.29
N ARG A 491 23.27 -12.78 23.48
CA ARG A 491 23.88 -14.10 23.33
C ARG A 491 23.68 -14.89 24.59
N PHE A 492 22.76 -15.85 24.54
CA PHE A 492 22.40 -16.68 25.68
C PHE A 492 23.55 -17.65 26.03
N ASP A 493 24.08 -18.32 25.02
CA ASP A 493 25.25 -19.21 25.10
C ASP A 493 26.11 -19.12 23.82
N ALA A 494 27.03 -20.07 23.59
CA ALA A 494 27.91 -20.04 22.41
C ALA A 494 27.14 -20.21 21.08
N ASP A 495 25.99 -20.87 21.13
CA ASP A 495 25.25 -21.33 19.96
C ASP A 495 23.86 -20.64 19.80
N THR A 496 23.41 -19.90 20.84
CA THR A 496 22.06 -19.33 20.88
C THR A 496 22.08 -17.82 21.02
N ASP A 497 21.49 -17.14 20.05
CA ASP A 497 21.23 -15.69 20.05
C ASP A 497 19.73 -15.41 20.12
N LEU A 498 19.34 -14.44 20.94
CA LEU A 498 18.00 -13.86 21.03
C LEU A 498 18.05 -12.40 20.62
N ASP A 499 17.15 -11.98 19.76
CA ASP A 499 16.99 -10.57 19.39
C ASP A 499 15.55 -10.12 19.68
N LEU A 500 15.40 -8.91 20.24
CA LEU A 500 14.14 -8.21 20.42
C LEU A 500 14.26 -6.85 19.72
N SER A 501 13.24 -6.47 18.96
CA SER A 501 13.25 -5.20 18.25
C SER A 501 11.88 -4.52 18.24
N VAL A 502 11.89 -3.19 18.19
CA VAL A 502 10.72 -2.35 17.94
C VAL A 502 11.03 -1.38 16.81
N GLY A 503 10.11 -1.27 15.87
CA GLY A 503 10.11 -0.31 14.79
C GLY A 503 8.91 0.63 14.88
N PHE A 504 9.14 1.91 14.65
CA PHE A 504 8.10 2.95 14.57
C PHE A 504 8.16 3.62 13.22
N LEU A 505 7.15 3.39 12.39
CA LEU A 505 6.99 4.10 11.12
C LEU A 505 5.90 5.16 11.28
N ARG A 506 6.18 6.37 10.82
CA ARG A 506 5.24 7.47 10.82
C ARG A 506 5.20 8.14 9.46
N SER A 507 4.00 8.38 8.95
CA SER A 507 3.73 9.16 7.75
C SER A 507 2.60 10.15 8.01
N ARG A 508 2.70 11.34 7.46
CA ARG A 508 1.63 12.34 7.44
C ARG A 508 1.48 12.86 6.03
N ASP A 509 0.25 12.98 5.59
CA ASP A 509 -0.07 13.55 4.30
C ASP A 509 -1.19 14.59 4.42
N ASN A 510 -1.13 15.59 3.56
CA ASN A 510 -2.17 16.55 3.34
C ASN A 510 -2.40 16.66 1.83
N ILE A 511 -3.58 16.25 1.39
CA ILE A 511 -4.02 16.30 -0.01
C ILE A 511 -5.01 17.46 -0.11
N PRO A 512 -4.55 18.66 -0.52
CA PRO A 512 -5.43 19.81 -0.64
C PRO A 512 -6.59 19.54 -1.59
N ALA A 513 -7.70 20.20 -1.38
CA ALA A 513 -8.88 20.11 -2.25
C ALA A 513 -8.49 20.24 -3.72
N CYS A 514 -9.10 19.46 -4.57
CA CYS A 514 -8.89 19.42 -6.02
C CYS A 514 -7.47 19.04 -6.50
N SER A 515 -6.58 18.57 -5.63
CA SER A 515 -5.16 18.37 -5.99
C SER A 515 -4.82 16.97 -6.52
N SER A 516 -5.59 15.94 -6.17
CA SER A 516 -5.29 14.55 -6.55
C SER A 516 -6.33 13.96 -7.48
N SER A 517 -5.89 13.45 -8.62
CA SER A 517 -6.72 12.78 -9.62
C SER A 517 -7.17 11.36 -9.23
N LEU A 518 -6.71 10.85 -8.08
CA LEU A 518 -7.11 9.56 -7.52
C LEU A 518 -7.76 9.69 -6.13
N SER A 519 -8.27 10.85 -5.76
CA SER A 519 -8.90 11.06 -4.47
C SER A 519 -9.93 12.19 -4.49
N ASN A 520 -9.50 13.42 -4.82
CA ASN A 520 -10.30 14.63 -4.58
C ASN A 520 -10.26 15.66 -5.71
N LYS A 521 -9.86 15.26 -6.92
CA LYS A 521 -9.81 16.17 -8.08
C LYS A 521 -11.18 16.76 -8.38
N CYS A 522 -11.22 18.07 -8.60
CA CYS A 522 -12.41 18.79 -9.06
C CYS A 522 -12.56 18.71 -10.58
N GLY A 523 -13.78 18.89 -11.07
CA GLY A 523 -14.14 18.87 -12.49
C GLY A 523 -14.66 17.51 -12.94
N VAL A 524 -15.26 17.51 -14.13
CA VAL A 524 -15.94 16.33 -14.68
C VAL A 524 -14.98 15.24 -15.20
N ASP A 525 -13.70 15.56 -15.33
CA ASP A 525 -12.70 14.61 -15.76
C ASP A 525 -12.35 13.63 -14.63
N ASN A 526 -12.44 12.32 -14.89
CA ASN A 526 -12.13 11.25 -13.91
C ASN A 526 -13.02 11.21 -12.66
N ILE A 527 -14.26 11.64 -12.78
CA ILE A 527 -15.28 11.62 -11.72
C ILE A 527 -15.28 10.31 -10.90
N LEU A 528 -15.08 9.15 -11.55
CA LEU A 528 -15.15 7.83 -10.91
C LEU A 528 -14.01 7.55 -9.92
N LEU A 529 -12.88 8.21 -10.08
CA LEU A 529 -11.68 7.97 -9.26
C LEU A 529 -11.54 9.00 -8.11
N ASN A 530 -12.50 9.92 -7.98
CA ASN A 530 -12.44 11.04 -7.05
C ASN A 530 -13.65 11.09 -6.09
N PRO A 531 -13.80 10.07 -5.21
CA PRO A 531 -14.96 10.03 -4.31
C PRO A 531 -15.00 11.18 -3.29
N TYR A 532 -13.89 11.88 -3.08
CA TYR A 532 -13.75 13.01 -2.15
C TYR A 532 -13.55 14.33 -2.87
N SER A 533 -14.06 14.45 -4.10
CA SER A 533 -13.87 15.64 -4.94
C SER A 533 -14.15 16.93 -4.18
N GLY A 534 -13.23 17.89 -4.27
CA GLY A 534 -13.37 19.20 -3.63
C GLY A 534 -13.08 19.24 -2.13
N LEU A 535 -12.89 18.11 -1.46
CA LEU A 535 -12.55 18.07 -0.03
C LEU A 535 -11.02 18.10 0.19
N ASP A 536 -10.61 18.71 1.27
CA ASP A 536 -9.29 18.49 1.85
C ASP A 536 -9.24 17.11 2.52
N VAL A 537 -8.19 16.35 2.25
CA VAL A 537 -7.99 15.02 2.83
C VAL A 537 -6.66 14.99 3.56
N LYS A 538 -6.69 14.65 4.85
CA LYS A 538 -5.48 14.46 5.65
C LYS A 538 -5.37 13.01 6.11
N THR A 539 -4.16 12.47 6.09
CA THR A 539 -3.86 11.16 6.64
C THR A 539 -2.70 11.22 7.63
N ASN A 540 -2.82 10.44 8.71
CA ASN A 540 -1.75 10.26 9.68
C ASN A 540 -1.62 8.76 9.97
N THR A 541 -0.58 8.17 9.40
CA THR A 541 -0.30 6.74 9.51
C THR A 541 0.84 6.51 10.48
N LYS A 542 0.62 5.64 11.45
CA LYS A 542 1.62 5.14 12.38
C LYS A 542 1.59 3.61 12.31
N VAL A 543 2.75 3.00 12.18
CA VAL A 543 2.91 1.55 12.26
C VAL A 543 3.91 1.23 13.35
N THR A 544 3.50 0.40 14.31
CA THR A 544 4.38 -0.12 15.34
C THR A 544 4.63 -1.59 15.02
N VAL A 545 5.90 -1.96 14.89
CA VAL A 545 6.33 -3.33 14.64
C VAL A 545 7.13 -3.83 15.84
N LEU A 546 6.73 -4.96 16.37
CA LEU A 546 7.45 -5.67 17.45
C LEU A 546 7.94 -7.00 16.89
N GLY A 547 9.16 -7.41 17.26
CA GLY A 547 9.69 -8.68 16.80
C GLY A 547 10.59 -9.36 17.82
N LEU A 548 10.51 -10.69 17.81
CA LEU A 548 11.38 -11.58 18.58
C LEU A 548 12.00 -12.60 17.63
N SER A 549 13.33 -12.80 17.71
CA SER A 549 14.07 -13.81 16.96
C SER A 549 14.79 -14.76 17.91
N TYR A 550 14.75 -16.03 17.55
CA TYR A 550 15.56 -17.09 18.15
C TYR A 550 16.41 -17.74 17.06
N ARG A 551 17.73 -17.64 17.23
CA ARG A 551 18.71 -18.22 16.32
C ARG A 551 19.60 -19.22 17.07
N THR A 552 19.81 -20.39 16.47
CA THR A 552 20.69 -21.39 17.06
C THR A 552 21.60 -22.05 16.03
N LYS A 553 22.80 -22.40 16.47
CA LYS A 553 23.78 -23.22 15.74
C LYS A 553 23.75 -24.61 16.31
N TRP A 554 24.09 -25.59 15.45
CA TRP A 554 24.09 -27.02 15.79
C TRP A 554 25.44 -27.63 15.47
#